data_873168ee0a0114f2669201ccf6c1ad28
#
_entry.id   873168ee0a0114f2669201ccf6c1ad28
#
_cell.length_a   1.000
_cell.length_b   1.000
_cell.length_c   1.000
_cell.angle_alpha   90.00
_cell.angle_beta   90.00
_cell.angle_gamma   90.00
#
_symmetry.space_group_name_H-M   'P 1'
#
loop_
_entity.id
_entity.type
_entity.pdbx_description
1 polymer ?
#
loop_
_entity_poly.entity_id
_entity_poly.type
_entity_poly.pdbx_seq_one_letter_code
_entity_poly.pdbx_strand_id
1 'polypeptide(L)'
;DVDDGCYLPMSFVSQTQRPSTAATVFFTAAEEALRPLVEEKGWKLVTDKPTCIRIVIAAYAHIDIPLYAIPDQEFVNLAEASMRRYGYDSVMDAIIKAERDAWTALPRDKVLLAHRECNWMPSDPRPVKEWFLGEVEAKGEQFRRVVRYLKAFRDWRWSSGGPSSILLMAAAAPLFEKRDRRDDLALL
;
A
#
# COMPACT_ATOMS: atom_id res chain seq x y z
N ASP A 1 -10.75 -0.43 0.08
CA ASP A 1 -9.53 -1.22 -0.15
C ASP A 1 -8.57 -1.07 1.02
N VAL A 2 -7.80 -2.09 1.25
CA VAL A 2 -6.70 -2.11 2.22
C VAL A 2 -5.46 -2.48 1.42
N ASP A 3 -4.37 -1.73 1.62
CA ASP A 3 -3.07 -2.03 1.04
C ASP A 3 -2.16 -2.58 2.16
N ASP A 4 -1.73 -3.83 2.01
CA ASP A 4 -0.85 -4.50 2.97
C ASP A 4 0.42 -5.00 2.26
N GLY A 5 1.54 -4.29 2.45
CA GLY A 5 2.79 -4.55 1.73
C GLY A 5 3.52 -5.79 2.26
N CYS A 6 4.00 -6.62 1.36
CA CYS A 6 4.90 -7.72 1.67
C CYS A 6 6.35 -7.38 1.27
N TYR A 7 7.31 -7.66 2.14
CA TYR A 7 8.70 -7.20 2.02
C TYR A 7 9.68 -8.36 1.90
N LEU A 8 10.69 -8.20 1.03
CA LEU A 8 11.85 -9.09 0.86
C LEU A 8 13.16 -8.34 1.07
N PRO A 9 14.23 -9.02 1.53
CA PRO A 9 15.56 -8.42 1.54
C PRO A 9 16.10 -8.21 0.12
N MET A 10 16.85 -7.12 -0.07
CA MET A 10 17.44 -6.74 -1.37
C MET A 10 18.40 -7.81 -1.91
N SER A 11 19.07 -8.59 -1.03
CA SER A 11 19.93 -9.71 -1.42
C SER A 11 19.21 -10.77 -2.24
N PHE A 12 17.89 -10.96 -2.00
CA PHE A 12 17.07 -11.84 -2.83
C PHE A 12 17.02 -11.35 -4.28
N VAL A 13 16.87 -10.03 -4.48
CA VAL A 13 16.85 -9.40 -5.81
C VAL A 13 18.19 -9.49 -6.49
N SER A 14 19.28 -9.22 -5.76
CA SER A 14 20.65 -9.18 -6.29
C SER A 14 21.23 -10.57 -6.60
N GLN A 15 20.68 -11.63 -6.02
CA GLN A 15 21.10 -13.02 -6.31
C GLN A 15 20.63 -13.51 -7.67
N THR A 16 19.78 -12.79 -8.36
CA THR A 16 19.25 -13.18 -9.68
C THR A 16 19.96 -12.38 -10.78
N GLN A 17 20.45 -13.07 -11.81
CA GLN A 17 21.02 -12.43 -13.00
C GLN A 17 19.96 -11.70 -13.85
N ARG A 18 18.68 -11.93 -13.57
CA ARG A 18 17.53 -11.31 -14.25
C ARG A 18 16.52 -10.83 -13.21
N PRO A 19 16.48 -9.51 -12.93
CA PRO A 19 15.54 -8.94 -11.96
C PRO A 19 14.05 -9.29 -12.22
N SER A 20 13.62 -9.43 -13.49
CA SER A 20 12.26 -9.87 -13.86
C SER A 20 11.91 -11.26 -13.35
N THR A 21 12.88 -12.17 -13.38
CA THR A 21 12.72 -13.53 -12.87
C THR A 21 12.54 -13.50 -11.36
N ALA A 22 13.26 -12.63 -10.64
CA ALA A 22 13.12 -12.49 -9.20
C ALA A 22 11.74 -11.96 -8.81
N ALA A 23 11.21 -10.94 -9.49
CA ALA A 23 9.88 -10.41 -9.24
C ALA A 23 8.80 -11.48 -9.49
N THR A 24 8.89 -12.22 -10.59
CA THR A 24 7.96 -13.31 -10.90
C THR A 24 8.00 -14.41 -9.85
N VAL A 25 9.19 -14.83 -9.42
CA VAL A 25 9.35 -15.84 -8.37
C VAL A 25 8.72 -15.37 -7.06
N PHE A 26 8.91 -14.10 -6.71
CA PHE A 26 8.29 -13.54 -5.50
C PHE A 26 6.76 -13.51 -5.58
N PHE A 27 6.20 -13.07 -6.71
CA PHE A 27 4.75 -13.14 -6.92
C PHE A 27 4.23 -14.57 -6.77
N THR A 28 4.87 -15.55 -7.41
CA THR A 28 4.44 -16.95 -7.33
C THR A 28 4.50 -17.47 -5.90
N ALA A 29 5.59 -17.25 -5.19
CA ALA A 29 5.73 -17.70 -3.80
C ALA A 29 4.69 -17.06 -2.87
N ALA A 30 4.42 -15.76 -3.03
CA ALA A 30 3.43 -15.06 -2.23
C ALA A 30 1.99 -15.55 -2.56
N GLU A 31 1.69 -15.79 -3.82
CA GLU A 31 0.39 -16.35 -4.25
C GLU A 31 0.17 -17.76 -3.71
N GLU A 32 1.20 -18.61 -3.75
CA GLU A 32 1.14 -19.96 -3.19
C GLU A 32 0.94 -19.95 -1.67
N ALA A 33 1.62 -19.03 -0.96
CA ALA A 33 1.46 -18.87 0.48
C ALA A 33 0.06 -18.36 0.88
N LEU A 34 -0.56 -17.51 0.06
CA LEU A 34 -1.89 -16.93 0.31
C LEU A 34 -3.03 -17.87 -0.06
N ARG A 35 -2.81 -18.78 -1.00
CA ARG A 35 -3.84 -19.66 -1.56
C ARG A 35 -4.64 -20.45 -0.51
N PRO A 36 -4.01 -21.13 0.47
CA PRO A 36 -4.76 -21.90 1.48
C PRO A 36 -5.72 -21.02 2.29
N LEU A 37 -5.30 -19.82 2.69
CA LEU A 37 -6.14 -18.86 3.41
C LEU A 37 -7.31 -18.38 2.55
N VAL A 38 -7.05 -18.05 1.30
CA VAL A 38 -8.06 -17.56 0.35
C VAL A 38 -9.13 -18.62 0.11
N GLU A 39 -8.70 -19.89 -0.06
CA GLU A 39 -9.61 -21.04 -0.22
C GLU A 39 -10.43 -21.31 1.06
N GLU A 40 -9.80 -21.33 2.24
CA GLU A 40 -10.49 -21.49 3.53
C GLU A 40 -11.58 -20.45 3.73
N LYS A 41 -11.32 -19.20 3.37
CA LYS A 41 -12.28 -18.09 3.54
C LYS A 41 -13.30 -17.97 2.40
N GLY A 42 -13.17 -18.74 1.33
CA GLY A 42 -14.04 -18.62 0.14
C GLY A 42 -13.85 -17.29 -0.61
N TRP A 43 -12.68 -16.68 -0.50
CA TRP A 43 -12.31 -15.44 -1.18
C TRP A 43 -11.79 -15.74 -2.59
N LYS A 44 -11.48 -14.68 -3.37
CA LYS A 44 -10.92 -14.84 -4.72
C LYS A 44 -9.55 -14.20 -4.82
N LEU A 45 -8.56 -14.98 -5.23
CA LEU A 45 -7.23 -14.49 -5.58
C LEU A 45 -7.22 -13.98 -7.03
N VAL A 46 -6.73 -12.76 -7.24
CA VAL A 46 -6.57 -12.12 -8.55
C VAL A 46 -5.08 -11.86 -8.78
N THR A 47 -4.53 -12.44 -9.83
CA THR A 47 -3.09 -12.51 -10.11
C THR A 47 -2.67 -11.79 -11.40
N ASP A 48 -3.58 -11.06 -12.04
CA ASP A 48 -3.37 -10.31 -13.28
C ASP A 48 -2.98 -8.84 -13.05
N LYS A 49 -2.91 -8.38 -11.79
CA LYS A 49 -2.49 -7.01 -11.48
C LYS A 49 -0.97 -6.89 -11.63
N PRO A 50 -0.49 -5.84 -12.31
CA PRO A 50 0.95 -5.73 -12.62
C PRO A 50 1.82 -5.50 -11.37
N THR A 51 1.30 -4.85 -10.32
CA THR A 51 2.09 -4.38 -9.17
C THR A 51 1.67 -4.95 -7.83
N CYS A 52 0.61 -5.75 -7.78
CA CYS A 52 0.12 -6.34 -6.52
C CYS A 52 -0.55 -7.69 -6.75
N ILE A 53 -0.75 -8.43 -5.67
CA ILE A 53 -1.70 -9.53 -5.58
C ILE A 53 -2.99 -8.95 -5.01
N ARG A 54 -4.15 -9.24 -5.60
CA ARG A 54 -5.42 -8.78 -5.07
C ARG A 54 -6.22 -9.94 -4.50
N ILE A 55 -6.72 -9.78 -3.29
CA ILE A 55 -7.67 -10.70 -2.66
C ILE A 55 -9.04 -10.02 -2.62
N VAL A 56 -9.99 -10.55 -3.37
CA VAL A 56 -11.38 -10.06 -3.37
C VAL A 56 -12.14 -10.79 -2.27
N ILE A 57 -12.56 -10.03 -1.26
CA ILE A 57 -13.32 -10.52 -0.10
C ILE A 57 -14.81 -10.50 -0.40
N ALA A 58 -15.29 -9.44 -1.05
CA ALA A 58 -16.68 -9.23 -1.44
C ALA A 58 -16.74 -8.32 -2.68
N ALA A 59 -17.92 -8.18 -3.29
CA ALA A 59 -18.11 -7.32 -4.47
C ALA A 59 -17.66 -5.86 -4.26
N TYR A 60 -17.66 -5.40 -3.00
CA TYR A 60 -17.32 -4.03 -2.61
C TYR A 60 -16.00 -3.94 -1.81
N ALA A 61 -15.30 -5.05 -1.56
CA ALA A 61 -14.12 -5.08 -0.69
C ALA A 61 -13.01 -5.98 -1.24
N HIS A 62 -11.79 -5.46 -1.26
CA HIS A 62 -10.58 -6.20 -1.62
C HIS A 62 -9.38 -5.71 -0.81
N ILE A 63 -8.37 -6.55 -0.74
CA ILE A 63 -7.05 -6.26 -0.20
C ILE A 63 -6.06 -6.30 -1.36
N ASP A 64 -5.25 -5.26 -1.52
CA ASP A 64 -4.12 -5.22 -2.43
C ASP A 64 -2.82 -5.47 -1.66
N ILE A 65 -2.03 -6.42 -2.11
CA ILE A 65 -0.75 -6.81 -1.50
C ILE A 65 0.35 -6.48 -2.51
N PRO A 66 0.90 -5.25 -2.49
CA PRO A 66 2.11 -4.92 -3.23
C PRO A 66 3.32 -5.62 -2.61
N LEU A 67 4.27 -6.02 -3.47
CA LEU A 67 5.46 -6.75 -3.07
C LEU A 67 6.67 -5.82 -3.20
N TYR A 68 7.44 -5.66 -2.11
CA TYR A 68 8.57 -4.76 -2.06
C TYR A 68 9.88 -5.48 -1.76
N ALA A 69 10.99 -4.98 -2.31
CA ALA A 69 12.34 -5.31 -1.88
C ALA A 69 12.97 -4.10 -1.17
N ILE A 70 13.58 -4.34 -0.02
CA ILE A 70 14.22 -3.35 0.84
C ILE A 70 15.63 -3.79 1.23
N PRO A 71 16.55 -2.89 1.62
CA PRO A 71 17.88 -3.27 2.05
C PRO A 71 17.88 -4.32 3.15
N ASP A 72 18.82 -5.26 3.12
CA ASP A 72 18.84 -6.43 3.99
C ASP A 72 18.81 -6.08 5.48
N GLN A 73 19.57 -5.08 5.91
CA GLN A 73 19.57 -4.64 7.30
C GLN A 73 18.21 -4.11 7.72
N GLU A 74 17.55 -3.37 6.85
CA GLU A 74 16.22 -2.82 7.12
C GLU A 74 15.15 -3.92 7.15
N PHE A 75 15.31 -4.96 6.33
CA PHE A 75 14.47 -6.14 6.39
C PHE A 75 14.60 -6.87 7.74
N VAL A 76 15.83 -7.03 8.24
CA VAL A 76 16.07 -7.61 9.57
C VAL A 76 15.42 -6.76 10.66
N ASN A 77 15.59 -5.44 10.63
CA ASN A 77 15.00 -4.52 11.59
C ASN A 77 13.46 -4.62 11.61
N LEU A 78 12.83 -4.67 10.42
CA LEU A 78 11.37 -4.84 10.31
C LEU A 78 10.90 -6.21 10.79
N ALA A 79 11.61 -7.29 10.42
CA ALA A 79 11.29 -8.64 10.83
C ALA A 79 11.37 -8.80 12.35
N GLU A 80 12.41 -8.25 12.97
CA GLU A 80 12.56 -8.27 14.45
C GLU A 80 11.44 -7.47 15.14
N ALA A 81 11.08 -6.30 14.59
CA ALA A 81 9.99 -5.49 15.13
C ALA A 81 8.64 -6.22 15.05
N SER A 82 8.37 -6.87 13.91
CA SER A 82 7.16 -7.68 13.71
C SER A 82 7.12 -8.91 14.61
N MET A 83 8.23 -9.62 14.77
CA MET A 83 8.31 -10.79 15.67
C MET A 83 8.03 -10.42 17.13
N ARG A 84 8.51 -9.26 17.57
CA ARG A 84 8.21 -8.75 18.94
C ARG A 84 6.72 -8.51 19.14
N ARG A 85 6.01 -8.08 18.11
CA ARG A 85 4.56 -7.87 18.15
C ARG A 85 3.78 -9.15 18.43
N TYR A 86 4.19 -10.27 17.86
CA TYR A 86 3.50 -11.56 18.05
C TYR A 86 3.82 -12.27 19.35
N GLY A 87 4.80 -11.79 20.14
CA GLY A 87 5.28 -12.45 21.35
C GLY A 87 4.85 -11.86 22.69
N TYR A 88 4.26 -10.64 22.74
CA TYR A 88 4.04 -9.93 24.00
C TYR A 88 2.76 -9.10 24.01
N ASP A 89 1.70 -9.59 24.62
CA ASP A 89 0.41 -8.88 24.75
C ASP A 89 0.46 -7.61 25.65
N SER A 90 1.48 -7.44 26.50
CA SER A 90 1.53 -6.36 27.48
C SER A 90 2.32 -5.10 27.07
N VAL A 91 2.89 -5.08 25.84
CA VAL A 91 3.77 -3.99 25.34
C VAL A 91 3.34 -3.52 23.94
N MET A 92 2.07 -3.71 23.61
CA MET A 92 1.55 -3.52 22.26
C MET A 92 1.87 -2.12 21.69
N ASP A 93 1.68 -1.05 22.45
CA ASP A 93 1.91 0.32 21.97
C ASP A 93 3.39 0.61 21.67
N ALA A 94 4.31 0.09 22.51
CA ALA A 94 5.75 0.26 22.28
C ALA A 94 6.22 -0.51 21.04
N ILE A 95 5.62 -1.67 20.78
CA ILE A 95 5.93 -2.52 19.64
C ILE A 95 5.37 -1.93 18.34
N ILE A 96 4.13 -1.45 18.35
CA ILE A 96 3.53 -0.74 17.21
C ILE A 96 4.35 0.49 16.87
N LYS A 97 4.85 1.20 17.88
CA LYS A 97 5.74 2.35 17.67
C LYS A 97 7.08 1.91 17.07
N ALA A 98 7.72 0.85 17.58
CA ALA A 98 9.00 0.35 17.05
C ALA A 98 8.88 -0.12 15.60
N GLU A 99 7.79 -0.80 15.24
CA GLU A 99 7.49 -1.20 13.85
C GLU A 99 7.29 0.02 12.94
N ARG A 100 6.57 1.04 13.42
CA ARG A 100 6.39 2.31 12.71
C ARG A 100 7.71 3.06 12.53
N ASP A 101 8.54 3.10 13.55
CA ASP A 101 9.84 3.78 13.52
C ASP A 101 10.80 3.07 12.55
N ALA A 102 10.85 1.74 12.56
CA ALA A 102 11.63 0.94 11.62
C ALA A 102 11.16 1.17 10.17
N TRP A 103 9.85 1.18 9.93
CA TRP A 103 9.28 1.52 8.63
C TRP A 103 9.63 2.95 8.17
N THR A 104 9.56 3.91 9.07
CA THR A 104 9.87 5.33 8.79
C THR A 104 11.35 5.54 8.50
N ALA A 105 12.23 4.74 9.12
CA ALA A 105 13.68 4.82 8.94
C ALA A 105 14.19 4.27 7.60
N LEU A 106 13.37 3.53 6.83
CA LEU A 106 13.78 2.97 5.53
C LEU A 106 14.30 4.06 4.59
N PRO A 107 15.46 3.88 3.92
CA PRO A 107 15.94 4.81 2.89
C PRO A 107 14.92 4.95 1.76
N ARG A 108 14.55 6.19 1.42
CA ARG A 108 13.47 6.48 0.45
C ARG A 108 13.81 6.06 -0.98
N ASP A 109 15.07 6.09 -1.34
CA ASP A 109 15.60 5.77 -2.67
C ASP A 109 15.90 4.28 -2.88
N LYS A 110 15.71 3.45 -1.85
CA LYS A 110 16.09 2.04 -1.86
C LYS A 110 14.91 1.07 -1.71
N VAL A 111 13.70 1.54 -1.87
CA VAL A 111 12.51 0.68 -1.89
C VAL A 111 12.15 0.36 -3.33
N LEU A 112 12.12 -0.92 -3.67
CA LEU A 112 11.75 -1.40 -5.00
C LEU A 112 10.42 -2.12 -4.95
N LEU A 113 9.51 -1.76 -5.85
CA LEU A 113 8.22 -2.43 -6.05
C LEU A 113 8.35 -3.50 -7.13
N ALA A 114 7.87 -4.70 -6.85
CA ALA A 114 7.79 -5.75 -7.86
C ALA A 114 6.73 -5.43 -8.91
N HIS A 115 7.09 -5.64 -10.18
CA HIS A 115 6.19 -5.49 -11.31
C HIS A 115 6.27 -6.73 -12.21
N ARG A 116 5.15 -7.32 -12.60
CA ARG A 116 5.12 -8.60 -13.34
C ARG A 116 5.81 -8.53 -14.70
N GLU A 117 5.74 -7.37 -15.37
CA GLU A 117 6.28 -7.19 -16.72
C GLU A 117 7.60 -6.40 -16.75
N CYS A 118 7.73 -5.39 -15.87
CA CYS A 118 8.83 -4.41 -15.91
C CYS A 118 9.91 -4.63 -14.86
N ASN A 119 9.90 -5.75 -14.13
CA ASN A 119 10.83 -6.00 -13.05
C ASN A 119 10.57 -5.23 -11.76
N TRP A 120 11.68 -4.91 -11.08
CA TRP A 120 11.71 -4.10 -9.88
C TRP A 120 11.76 -2.62 -10.26
N MET A 121 10.81 -1.85 -9.75
CA MET A 121 10.70 -0.42 -10.01
C MET A 121 10.94 0.37 -8.71
N PRO A 122 11.72 1.46 -8.75
CA PRO A 122 11.78 2.37 -7.62
C PRO A 122 10.37 2.90 -7.30
N SER A 123 9.87 2.60 -6.11
CA SER A 123 8.54 3.05 -5.70
C SER A 123 8.44 3.02 -4.18
N ASP A 124 8.33 4.20 -3.59
CA ASP A 124 8.11 4.37 -2.16
C ASP A 124 6.75 5.03 -1.94
N PRO A 125 5.78 4.36 -1.30
CA PRO A 125 4.46 4.93 -1.05
C PRO A 125 4.45 6.00 0.05
N ARG A 126 5.50 6.08 0.88
CA ARG A 126 5.57 6.97 2.05
C ARG A 126 5.49 8.47 1.71
N PRO A 127 6.18 8.99 0.69
CA PRO A 127 6.08 10.41 0.34
C PRO A 127 4.65 10.84 0.00
N VAL A 128 3.90 10.02 -0.71
CA VAL A 128 2.49 10.31 -1.04
C VAL A 128 1.62 10.27 0.21
N LYS A 129 1.84 9.28 1.09
CA LYS A 129 1.14 9.17 2.37
C LYS A 129 1.43 10.38 3.27
N GLU A 130 2.69 10.74 3.44
CA GLU A 130 3.13 11.87 4.27
C GLU A 130 2.54 13.18 3.74
N TRP A 131 2.63 13.43 2.44
CA TRP A 131 2.04 14.59 1.80
C TRP A 131 0.52 14.64 2.06
N PHE A 132 -0.21 13.56 1.82
CA PHE A 132 -1.66 13.54 2.03
C PHE A 132 -2.05 13.73 3.49
N LEU A 133 -1.31 13.15 4.43
CA LEU A 133 -1.53 13.37 5.86
C LEU A 133 -1.28 14.83 6.26
N GLY A 134 -0.24 15.47 5.72
CA GLY A 134 0.01 16.90 5.90
C GLY A 134 -1.13 17.78 5.35
N GLU A 135 -1.68 17.43 4.17
CA GLU A 135 -2.87 18.11 3.63
C GLU A 135 -4.09 17.94 4.53
N VAL A 136 -4.30 16.75 5.09
CA VAL A 136 -5.40 16.48 6.03
C VAL A 136 -5.21 17.24 7.34
N GLU A 137 -3.97 17.30 7.86
CA GLU A 137 -3.67 18.08 9.06
C GLU A 137 -3.96 19.57 8.85
N ALA A 138 -3.55 20.14 7.73
CA ALA A 138 -3.75 21.54 7.39
C ALA A 138 -5.24 21.88 7.11
N LYS A 139 -5.96 21.00 6.44
CA LYS A 139 -7.34 21.23 5.93
C LYS A 139 -8.43 20.59 6.79
N GLY A 140 -8.06 19.67 7.68
CA GLY A 140 -8.97 18.91 8.55
C GLY A 140 -9.56 17.66 7.87
N GLU A 141 -10.25 16.86 8.67
CA GLU A 141 -10.86 15.59 8.24
C GLU A 141 -11.92 15.74 7.12
N GLN A 142 -12.45 16.94 6.92
CA GLN A 142 -13.35 17.23 5.81
C GLN A 142 -12.66 16.98 4.46
N PHE A 143 -11.40 17.37 4.31
CA PHE A 143 -10.63 17.10 3.09
C PHE A 143 -10.55 15.60 2.79
N ARG A 144 -10.27 14.78 3.81
CA ARG A 144 -10.23 13.32 3.67
C ARG A 144 -11.58 12.73 3.21
N ARG A 145 -12.69 13.22 3.76
CA ARG A 145 -14.04 12.78 3.33
C ARG A 145 -14.32 13.18 1.89
N VAL A 146 -14.02 14.40 1.51
CA VAL A 146 -14.23 14.90 0.13
C VAL A 146 -13.43 14.06 -0.87
N VAL A 147 -12.17 13.74 -0.58
CA VAL A 147 -11.35 12.84 -1.43
C VAL A 147 -11.99 11.45 -1.54
N ARG A 148 -12.55 10.91 -0.47
CA ARG A 148 -13.28 9.63 -0.52
C ARG A 148 -14.52 9.71 -1.42
N TYR A 149 -15.25 10.81 -1.40
CA TYR A 149 -16.40 11.01 -2.29
C TYR A 149 -15.99 11.11 -3.76
N LEU A 150 -14.88 11.80 -4.06
CA LEU A 150 -14.32 11.85 -5.42
C LEU A 150 -13.92 10.45 -5.92
N LYS A 151 -13.29 9.64 -5.07
CA LYS A 151 -12.94 8.25 -5.39
C LYS A 151 -14.21 7.41 -5.63
N ALA A 152 -15.21 7.51 -4.77
CA ALA A 152 -16.49 6.82 -4.93
C ALA A 152 -17.22 7.25 -6.21
N PHE A 153 -17.22 8.54 -6.54
CA PHE A 153 -17.77 9.06 -7.79
C PHE A 153 -17.02 8.49 -9.01
N ARG A 154 -15.68 8.46 -8.97
CA ARG A 154 -14.88 7.81 -10.02
C ARG A 154 -15.31 6.35 -10.21
N ASP A 155 -15.37 5.58 -9.13
CA ASP A 155 -15.68 4.15 -9.19
C ASP A 155 -17.12 3.89 -9.70
N TRP A 156 -18.05 4.80 -9.40
CA TRP A 156 -19.39 4.78 -9.97
C TRP A 156 -19.41 5.16 -11.45
N ARG A 157 -18.62 6.17 -11.86
CA ARG A 157 -18.66 6.73 -13.21
C ARG A 157 -17.89 5.89 -14.23
N TRP A 158 -16.81 5.23 -13.82
CA TRP A 158 -15.93 4.41 -14.68
C TRP A 158 -15.83 2.99 -14.13
N SER A 159 -16.30 2.02 -14.90
CA SER A 159 -16.14 0.58 -14.56
C SER A 159 -14.70 0.11 -14.68
N SER A 160 -13.91 0.75 -15.53
CA SER A 160 -12.47 0.57 -15.66
C SER A 160 -11.81 1.85 -16.16
N GLY A 161 -10.55 2.08 -15.79
CA GLY A 161 -9.85 3.32 -16.09
C GLY A 161 -10.32 4.47 -15.18
N GLY A 162 -10.32 5.69 -15.71
CA GLY A 162 -10.60 6.90 -14.94
C GLY A 162 -9.35 7.46 -14.23
N PRO A 163 -9.48 8.62 -13.54
CA PRO A 163 -8.36 9.27 -12.87
C PRO A 163 -7.83 8.43 -11.71
N SER A 164 -6.50 8.37 -11.54
CA SER A 164 -5.90 7.67 -10.39
C SER A 164 -6.27 8.34 -9.07
N SER A 165 -6.20 7.59 -7.96
CA SER A 165 -6.43 8.15 -6.62
C SER A 165 -5.48 9.30 -6.30
N ILE A 166 -4.21 9.20 -6.71
CA ILE A 166 -3.20 10.25 -6.52
C ILE A 166 -3.60 11.52 -7.31
N LEU A 167 -4.05 11.36 -8.56
CA LEU A 167 -4.51 12.50 -9.36
C LEU A 167 -5.71 13.21 -8.71
N LEU A 168 -6.69 12.45 -8.20
CA LEU A 168 -7.84 13.04 -7.52
C LEU A 168 -7.44 13.79 -6.25
N MET A 169 -6.52 13.24 -5.45
CA MET A 169 -5.99 13.91 -4.25
C MET A 169 -5.23 15.19 -4.62
N ALA A 170 -4.34 15.12 -5.61
CA ALA A 170 -3.54 16.25 -6.06
C ALA A 170 -4.40 17.37 -6.68
N ALA A 171 -5.43 17.02 -7.44
CA ALA A 171 -6.36 17.99 -8.01
C ALA A 171 -7.27 18.65 -6.95
N ALA A 172 -7.70 17.88 -5.96
CA ALA A 172 -8.57 18.40 -4.90
C ALA A 172 -7.83 19.32 -3.91
N ALA A 173 -6.55 19.06 -3.62
CA ALA A 173 -5.82 19.79 -2.57
C ALA A 173 -5.79 21.33 -2.78
N PRO A 174 -5.48 21.88 -3.96
CA PRO A 174 -5.44 23.32 -4.19
C PRO A 174 -6.85 23.96 -4.27
N LEU A 175 -7.88 23.17 -4.59
CA LEU A 175 -9.25 23.66 -4.78
C LEU A 175 -10.10 23.56 -3.51
N PHE A 176 -9.61 22.82 -2.51
CA PHE A 176 -10.37 22.56 -1.31
C PHE A 176 -10.49 23.81 -0.43
N GLU A 177 -11.73 24.19 -0.12
CA GLU A 177 -12.06 25.16 0.91
C GLU A 177 -12.91 24.51 1.99
N LYS A 178 -12.52 24.69 3.26
CA LYS A 178 -13.30 24.16 4.37
C LYS A 178 -14.67 24.84 4.44
N ARG A 179 -15.75 24.04 4.43
CA ARG A 179 -17.14 24.51 4.53
C ARG A 179 -17.82 23.79 5.69
N ASP A 180 -18.38 24.54 6.63
CA ASP A 180 -19.00 23.93 7.82
C ASP A 180 -20.14 22.99 7.41
N ARG A 181 -19.95 21.70 7.66
CA ARG A 181 -20.89 20.59 7.36
C ARG A 181 -21.38 20.51 5.90
N ARG A 182 -20.69 21.17 4.95
CA ARG A 182 -21.05 21.17 3.54
C ARG A 182 -19.91 20.62 2.69
N ASP A 183 -19.71 19.30 2.76
CA ASP A 183 -18.69 18.59 1.97
C ASP A 183 -18.92 18.75 0.45
N ASP A 184 -20.18 18.90 0.02
CA ASP A 184 -20.61 19.12 -1.35
C ASP A 184 -20.15 20.47 -1.94
N LEU A 185 -19.87 21.46 -1.10
CA LEU A 185 -19.40 22.78 -1.52
C LEU A 185 -17.89 22.98 -1.35
N ALA A 186 -17.18 22.00 -0.84
CA ALA A 186 -15.77 22.17 -0.47
C ALA A 186 -14.79 22.22 -1.66
N LEU A 187 -15.26 21.98 -2.89
CA LEU A 187 -14.49 22.04 -4.14
C LEU A 187 -15.11 23.00 -5.17
N LEU A 188 -15.94 23.94 -4.74
CA LEU A 188 -16.58 24.93 -5.62
C LEU A 188 -15.75 26.24 -5.70
#